data_65b29ae093fe413a1e2595e79158ea69
#
_entry.id   65b29ae093fe413a1e2595e79158ea69
#
_cell.length_a   1.000
_cell.length_b   1.000
_cell.length_c   1.000
_cell.angle_alpha   90.00
_cell.angle_beta   90.00
_cell.angle_gamma   90.00
#
_symmetry.space_group_name_H-M   'P 1'
#
loop_
_entity.id
_entity.type
_entity.pdbx_description
1 polymer ?
#
loop_
_entity_poly.entity_id
_entity_poly.type
_entity_poly.pdbx_seq_one_letter_code
_entity_poly.pdbx_strand_id
1 'polypeptide(L)' 'LHTAIDKLPAQSKQIIMLSMEGLSNAEVGEKLGISVNTVKTLKKNAYAVLRQVLSKEYLLLLFVILRDYSA' A
#
# COMPACT_ATOMS: atom_id res chain seq x y z
N LEU A 1 -6.97 -0.28 -11.79
CA LEU A 1 -6.29 -0.37 -10.49
C LEU A 1 -5.54 -1.69 -10.35
N HIS A 2 -6.19 -2.78 -10.66
CA HIS A 2 -5.55 -4.10 -10.58
C HIS A 2 -4.32 -4.20 -11.49
N THR A 3 -4.40 -3.63 -12.68
CA THR A 3 -3.30 -3.69 -13.62
C THR A 3 -2.04 -3.01 -13.07
N ALA A 4 -2.19 -1.86 -12.42
CA ALA A 4 -1.06 -1.14 -11.85
C ALA A 4 -0.51 -1.87 -10.62
N ILE A 5 -1.39 -2.38 -9.77
CA ILE A 5 -1.00 -3.12 -8.57
C ILE A 5 -0.26 -4.40 -8.96
N ASP A 6 -0.67 -5.05 -10.04
CA ASP A 6 -0.04 -6.28 -10.50
C ASP A 6 1.41 -6.10 -10.93
N LYS A 7 1.82 -4.86 -11.21
CA LYS A 7 3.22 -4.56 -11.55
C LYS A 7 4.12 -4.45 -10.33
N LEU A 8 3.55 -4.43 -9.14
CA LEU A 8 4.33 -4.33 -7.91
C LEU A 8 4.93 -5.68 -7.52
N PRO A 9 6.06 -5.68 -6.79
CA PRO A 9 6.56 -6.91 -6.17
C PRO A 9 5.48 -7.53 -5.30
N ALA A 10 5.53 -8.87 -5.17
CA ALA A 10 4.46 -9.61 -4.49
C ALA A 10 4.16 -9.09 -3.08
N GLN A 11 5.20 -8.80 -2.30
CA GLN A 11 4.99 -8.32 -0.93
C GLN A 11 4.36 -6.94 -0.89
N SER A 12 4.82 -6.04 -1.76
CA SER A 12 4.23 -4.69 -1.86
C SER A 12 2.77 -4.77 -2.29
N LYS A 13 2.48 -5.65 -3.22
CA LYS A 13 1.11 -5.88 -3.67
C LYS A 13 0.21 -6.32 -2.52
N GLN A 14 0.68 -7.28 -1.71
CA GLN A 14 -0.08 -7.76 -0.56
C GLN A 14 -0.35 -6.62 0.43
N ILE A 15 0.66 -5.81 0.71
CA ILE A 15 0.54 -4.69 1.65
C ILE A 15 -0.51 -3.69 1.15
N ILE A 16 -0.46 -3.34 -0.12
CA ILE A 16 -1.41 -2.38 -0.69
C ILE A 16 -2.83 -2.94 -0.64
N MET A 17 -3.00 -4.21 -1.00
CA MET A 17 -4.31 -4.83 -0.99
C MET A 17 -4.90 -4.90 0.41
N LEU A 18 -4.10 -5.27 1.41
CA LEU A 18 -4.56 -5.31 2.80
C LEU A 18 -4.91 -3.91 3.30
N SER A 19 -4.13 -2.90 2.91
CA SER A 19 -4.43 -1.52 3.27
C SER A 19 -5.76 -1.06 2.68
N MET A 20 -6.05 -1.47 1.46
CA MET A 20 -7.32 -1.14 0.81
C MET A 20 -8.50 -1.83 1.49
N GLU A 21 -8.27 -2.95 2.15
CA GLU A 21 -9.28 -3.63 2.96
C GLU A 21 -9.52 -2.94 4.29
N GLY A 22 -8.72 -1.95 4.64
CA GLY A 22 -8.90 -1.18 5.85
C GLY A 22 -7.96 -1.53 7.00
N LEU A 23 -7.00 -2.41 6.78
CA LEU A 23 -6.04 -2.78 7.82
C LEU A 23 -5.06 -1.62 8.08
N SER A 24 -4.72 -1.43 9.36
CA SER A 24 -3.67 -0.48 9.74
C SER A 24 -2.29 -1.05 9.41
N ASN A 25 -1.26 -0.21 9.47
CA ASN A 25 0.11 -0.68 9.25
C ASN A 25 0.51 -1.75 10.26
N ALA A 26 0.08 -1.60 11.52
CA ALA A 26 0.35 -2.60 12.56
C ALA A 26 -0.32 -3.93 12.22
N GLU A 27 -1.57 -3.90 11.77
CA GLU A 27 -2.31 -5.10 11.41
C GLU A 27 -1.70 -5.78 10.19
N VAL A 28 -1.28 -4.99 9.20
CA VAL A 28 -0.62 -5.53 8.00
C VAL A 28 0.70 -6.20 8.38
N GLY A 29 1.49 -5.53 9.21
CA GLY A 29 2.77 -6.07 9.68
C GLY A 29 2.59 -7.38 10.43
N GLU A 30 1.61 -7.42 11.31
CA GLU A 30 1.31 -8.63 12.07
C GLU A 30 0.88 -9.78 11.15
N LYS A 31 0.02 -9.48 10.20
CA LYS A 31 -0.49 -10.51 9.27
C LYS A 31 0.61 -11.07 8.38
N LEU A 32 1.55 -10.23 7.96
CA LEU A 32 2.62 -10.65 7.05
C LEU A 32 3.92 -11.03 7.77
N GLY A 33 3.96 -10.87 9.09
CA GLY A 33 5.15 -11.21 9.87
C GLY A 33 6.31 -10.25 9.66
N ILE A 34 6.04 -8.98 9.43
CA ILE A 34 7.05 -7.94 9.21
C ILE A 34 6.80 -6.76 10.13
N SER A 35 7.81 -5.93 10.32
CA SER A 35 7.70 -4.76 11.20
C SER A 35 6.83 -3.67 10.57
N VAL A 36 6.29 -2.80 11.43
CA VAL A 36 5.54 -1.63 10.97
C VAL A 36 6.40 -0.74 10.09
N ASN A 37 7.67 -0.56 10.44
CA ASN A 37 8.58 0.24 9.63
C ASN A 37 8.77 -0.35 8.24
N THR A 38 8.86 -1.67 8.15
CA THR A 38 8.95 -2.35 6.85
C THR A 38 7.68 -2.12 6.02
N VAL A 39 6.51 -2.20 6.66
CA VAL A 39 5.24 -1.91 6.00
C VAL A 39 5.25 -0.49 5.43
N LYS A 40 5.65 0.49 6.23
CA LYS A 40 5.69 1.89 5.81
C LYS A 40 6.65 2.10 4.64
N THR A 41 7.82 1.48 4.70
CA THR A 41 8.81 1.60 3.64
C THR A 41 8.30 1.00 2.33
N LEU A 42 7.71 -0.20 2.40
CA LEU A 42 7.19 -0.86 1.22
C LEU A 42 5.99 -0.11 0.63
N LYS A 43 5.15 0.47 1.48
CA LYS A 43 4.06 1.34 1.02
C LYS A 43 4.60 2.55 0.27
N LYS A 44 5.62 3.19 0.83
CA LYS A 44 6.24 4.36 0.22
C LYS A 44 6.78 4.01 -1.17
N ASN A 45 7.46 2.88 -1.27
CA ASN A 45 8.03 2.44 -2.54
C ASN A 45 6.94 2.08 -3.56
N ALA A 46 5.92 1.36 -3.12
CA ALA A 46 4.78 1.02 -3.97
C ALA A 46 4.07 2.28 -4.45
N TYR A 47 3.89 3.24 -3.56
CA TYR A 47 3.27 4.52 -3.86
C TYR A 47 4.03 5.26 -4.96
N ALA A 48 5.37 5.27 -4.88
CA ALA A 48 6.20 5.94 -5.87
C ALA A 48 6.03 5.30 -7.25
N VAL A 49 5.93 3.97 -7.30
CA VAL A 49 5.71 3.25 -8.57
C VAL A 49 4.33 3.56 -9.13
N LEU A 50 3.31 3.47 -8.28
CA LEU A 50 1.93 3.69 -8.72
C LEU A 50 1.68 5.12 -9.19
N ARG A 51 2.37 6.08 -8.59
CA ARG A 51 2.23 7.48 -8.98
C ARG A 51 2.60 7.73 -10.43
N GLN A 52 3.49 6.93 -11.00
CA GLN A 52 3.93 7.09 -12.37
C GLN A 52 2.93 6.51 -13.37
N VAL A 53 2.05 5.63 -12.92
CA VAL A 53 1.17 4.85 -13.78
C VAL A 53 -0.27 5.30 -13.70
N LEU A 54 -0.69 5.85 -12.58
CA LEU A 54 -2.10 6.08 -12.30
C LEU A 54 -2.50 7.54 -12.37
N SER A 55 -3.76 7.75 -12.74
CA SER A 55 -4.43 9.06 -12.66
C SER A 55 -5.47 9.02 -11.55
N LYS A 56 -6.72 8.70 -11.89
CA LYS A 56 -7.81 8.67 -10.90
C LYS A 56 -7.63 7.57 -9.86
N GLU A 57 -7.19 6.40 -10.28
CA GLU A 57 -7.00 5.26 -9.39
C GLU A 57 -5.92 5.55 -8.35
N TYR A 58 -4.92 6.31 -8.75
CA TYR A 58 -3.88 6.76 -7.84
C TYR A 58 -4.45 7.59 -6.69
N LEU A 59 -5.41 8.47 -6.99
CA LEU A 59 -6.01 9.31 -5.96
C LEU A 59 -6.75 8.49 -4.91
N LEU A 60 -7.43 7.41 -5.33
CA LEU A 60 -8.10 6.52 -4.39
C LEU A 60 -7.09 5.81 -3.50
N LEU A 61 -6.01 5.33 -4.10
CA LEU A 61 -4.95 4.65 -3.38
C LEU A 61 -4.25 5.60 -2.42
N LEU A 62 -4.00 6.82 -2.85
CA LEU A 62 -3.44 7.87 -2.02
C LEU A 62 -4.30 8.12 -0.79
N PHE A 63 -5.60 8.17 -0.97
CA PHE A 63 -6.53 8.37 0.14
C PHE A 63 -6.41 7.27 1.19
N VAL A 64 -6.32 6.02 0.75
CA VAL A 64 -6.17 4.89 1.67
C VAL A 64 -4.85 4.98 2.44
N ILE A 65 -3.78 5.29 1.76
CA ILE A 65 -2.45 5.39 2.39
C ILE A 65 -2.40 6.55 3.38
N LEU A 66 -2.93 7.71 3.02
CA LEU A 66 -2.96 8.88 3.89
C LEU A 66 -3.83 8.63 5.13
N ARG A 67 -4.91 7.90 4.97
CA ARG A 67 -5.75 7.54 6.11
C ARG A 67 -4.96 6.76 7.15
N ASP A 68 -4.13 5.82 6.69
CA ASP A 68 -3.29 5.03 7.58
C ASP A 68 -2.26 5.91 8.29
N TYR A 69 -1.72 6.90 7.61
CA TYR A 69 -0.77 7.83 8.22
C TYR A 69 -1.43 8.76 9.23
N SER A 70 -2.67 9.13 8.97
CA SER A 70 -3.39 10.03 9.86
C SER A 70 -3.84 9.35 11.14
N ALA A 71 -3.99 8.06 11.09
CA ALA A 71 -4.38 7.28 12.27
C ALA A 71 -3.18 6.98 13.13
#